data_6ccfe1012e2fc397bfd6026e346870de
#
_entry.id   6ccfe1012e2fc397bfd6026e346870de
#
_cell.length_a   1.000
_cell.length_b   1.000
_cell.length_c   1.000
_cell.angle_alpha   90.00
_cell.angle_beta   90.00
_cell.angle_gamma   90.00
#
_symmetry.space_group_name_H-M   'P 1'
#
loop_
_entity.id
_entity.type
_entity.pdbx_description
1 polymer ?
#
loop_
_entity_poly.entity_id
_entity_poly.type
_entity_poly.pdbx_seq_one_letter_code
_entity_poly.pdbx_strand_id
1 'polypeptide(L)'
;TAFRPFINIKYLIDRIFEASEFTYESTFFNTTDFGKLYMDFNWGGETPETGSGTLSTGDPYVVSTGSFQPLRIISNDFPSNAGYDNTTFKFTSGFDNQTYIIDTNFEVTNLNNSADLEWYWRHKDSAGNIIDSNGYSPWLGGAGPLAIPWVTTLYLTLNLNDTLEFLYESTAGNSYQSASELTVSTGFTIATNNTLLQTLRGELGQWDFLKGLLTMFNLVTLVDENNPDNIIIEPYT
;
A
#
# COMPACT_ATOMS: atom_id res chain seq x y z
N THR A 1 -18.97 -6.51 1.69
CA THR A 1 -19.66 -5.65 0.70
C THR A 1 -18.66 -4.60 0.26
N ALA A 2 -18.12 -4.70 -0.95
CA ALA A 2 -17.18 -3.72 -1.47
C ALA A 2 -17.93 -2.41 -1.78
N PHE A 3 -17.47 -1.30 -1.21
CA PHE A 3 -17.95 0.02 -1.58
C PHE A 3 -17.33 0.39 -2.94
N ARG A 4 -18.19 0.62 -3.94
CA ARG A 4 -17.74 1.09 -5.25
C ARG A 4 -18.18 2.54 -5.39
N PRO A 5 -17.26 3.49 -5.40
CA PRO A 5 -17.61 4.88 -5.64
C PRO A 5 -17.98 5.09 -7.11
N PHE A 6 -19.03 5.85 -7.34
CA PHE A 6 -19.41 6.33 -8.67
C PHE A 6 -19.17 7.82 -8.74
N ILE A 7 -18.63 8.29 -9.84
CA ILE A 7 -18.44 9.70 -10.09
C ILE A 7 -19.29 10.16 -11.27
N ASN A 8 -19.84 11.37 -11.16
CA ASN A 8 -20.58 11.97 -12.23
C ASN A 8 -19.63 12.36 -13.38
N ILE A 9 -19.97 11.93 -14.61
CA ILE A 9 -19.12 12.16 -15.79
C ILE A 9 -19.00 13.65 -16.11
N LYS A 10 -20.10 14.39 -16.02
CA LYS A 10 -20.13 15.84 -16.26
C LYS A 10 -19.18 16.57 -15.30
N TYR A 11 -19.20 16.18 -14.02
CA TYR A 11 -18.29 16.75 -13.02
C TYR A 11 -16.82 16.54 -13.38
N LEU A 12 -16.47 15.36 -13.90
CA LEU A 12 -15.08 15.10 -14.34
C LEU A 12 -14.68 15.97 -15.52
N ILE A 13 -15.56 16.12 -16.51
CA ILE A 13 -15.32 16.99 -17.67
C ILE A 13 -15.07 18.42 -17.18
N ASP A 14 -15.95 18.96 -16.33
CA ASP A 14 -15.81 20.30 -15.78
C ASP A 14 -14.45 20.48 -15.10
N ARG A 15 -14.03 19.52 -14.28
CA ARG A 15 -12.74 19.54 -13.59
C ARG A 15 -11.54 19.48 -14.53
N ILE A 16 -11.65 18.76 -15.64
CA ILE A 16 -10.57 18.70 -16.64
C ILE A 16 -10.38 20.07 -17.29
N PHE A 17 -11.46 20.72 -17.66
CA PHE A 17 -11.40 22.04 -18.28
C PHE A 17 -11.01 23.14 -17.29
N GLU A 18 -11.50 23.09 -16.04
CA GLU A 18 -11.05 23.99 -14.97
C GLU A 18 -9.54 23.92 -14.70
N ALA A 19 -8.92 22.77 -14.92
CA ALA A 19 -7.48 22.56 -14.74
C ALA A 19 -6.65 22.86 -16.00
N SER A 20 -7.29 23.28 -17.09
CA SER A 20 -6.65 23.60 -18.37
C SER A 20 -6.76 25.10 -18.68
N GLU A 21 -6.09 25.55 -19.75
CA GLU A 21 -6.21 26.92 -20.31
C GLU A 21 -7.47 27.08 -21.17
N PHE A 22 -8.19 25.96 -21.43
CA PHE A 22 -9.34 25.95 -22.32
C PHE A 22 -10.66 25.96 -21.55
N THR A 23 -11.66 26.61 -22.15
CA THR A 23 -13.06 26.48 -21.77
C THR A 23 -13.81 25.60 -22.76
N TYR A 24 -15.01 25.17 -22.44
CA TYR A 24 -15.82 24.44 -23.39
C TYR A 24 -17.31 24.83 -23.32
N GLU A 25 -18.00 24.63 -24.44
CA GLU A 25 -19.45 24.69 -24.57
C GLU A 25 -19.96 23.39 -25.18
N SER A 26 -21.08 22.87 -24.68
CA SER A 26 -21.75 21.71 -25.24
C SER A 26 -23.22 21.70 -24.86
N THR A 27 -24.09 21.70 -25.87
CA THR A 27 -25.52 21.49 -25.62
C THR A 27 -25.79 20.04 -25.17
N PHE A 28 -25.03 19.10 -25.67
CA PHE A 28 -25.13 17.67 -25.33
C PHE A 28 -24.76 17.39 -23.86
N PHE A 29 -23.63 17.90 -23.39
CA PHE A 29 -23.21 17.70 -22.00
C PHE A 29 -24.11 18.42 -20.98
N ASN A 30 -24.85 19.42 -21.42
CA ASN A 30 -25.81 20.17 -20.59
C ASN A 30 -27.21 19.55 -20.58
N THR A 31 -27.42 18.41 -21.26
CA THR A 31 -28.72 17.72 -21.20
C THR A 31 -28.95 17.10 -19.83
N THR A 32 -30.22 17.05 -19.42
CA THR A 32 -30.60 16.38 -18.15
C THR A 32 -30.19 14.93 -18.10
N ASP A 33 -30.19 14.23 -19.23
CA ASP A 33 -29.85 12.80 -19.28
C ASP A 33 -28.35 12.59 -19.16
N PHE A 34 -27.53 13.41 -19.81
CA PHE A 34 -26.07 13.35 -19.62
C PHE A 34 -25.67 13.67 -18.18
N GLY A 35 -26.32 14.64 -17.54
CA GLY A 35 -26.10 15.00 -16.14
C GLY A 35 -26.38 13.88 -15.12
N LYS A 36 -27.09 12.81 -15.53
CA LYS A 36 -27.37 11.63 -14.71
C LYS A 36 -26.38 10.49 -14.95
N LEU A 37 -25.39 10.67 -15.82
CA LEU A 37 -24.43 9.62 -16.11
C LEU A 37 -23.34 9.58 -15.03
N TYR A 38 -23.15 8.42 -14.49
CA TYR A 38 -22.12 8.12 -13.53
C TYR A 38 -21.28 6.96 -14.06
N MET A 39 -20.03 6.98 -13.72
CA MET A 39 -19.12 5.89 -14.06
C MET A 39 -18.55 5.28 -12.80
N ASP A 40 -18.23 3.99 -12.89
CA ASP A 40 -17.49 3.28 -11.87
C ASP A 40 -16.03 3.76 -11.90
N PHE A 41 -15.47 3.96 -10.73
CA PHE A 41 -14.09 4.40 -10.55
C PHE A 41 -13.10 3.24 -10.43
N ASN A 42 -13.46 2.06 -10.82
CA ASN A 42 -12.64 0.87 -10.70
C ASN A 42 -11.61 0.73 -11.83
N TRP A 43 -10.99 1.83 -12.25
CA TRP A 43 -9.87 1.77 -13.21
C TRP A 43 -8.55 1.55 -12.49
N GLY A 44 -8.68 0.83 -11.39
CA GLY A 44 -7.70 0.57 -10.42
C GLY A 44 -6.37 0.28 -11.05
N GLY A 45 -5.41 0.98 -10.62
CA GLY A 45 -4.13 0.38 -10.41
C GLY A 45 -4.33 -0.87 -9.56
N GLU A 46 -3.50 -1.83 -9.74
CA GLU A 46 -3.48 -3.08 -9.01
C GLU A 46 -3.87 -2.87 -7.54
N THR A 47 -4.80 -3.70 -7.08
CA THR A 47 -5.02 -3.82 -5.64
C THR A 47 -3.65 -4.01 -5.03
N PRO A 48 -3.27 -3.20 -4.02
CA PRO A 48 -1.99 -3.38 -3.36
C PRO A 48 -1.87 -4.85 -3.01
N GLU A 49 -0.86 -5.49 -3.60
CA GLU A 49 -0.74 -6.93 -3.54
C GLU A 49 -0.43 -7.37 -2.12
N THR A 50 -1.09 -8.40 -1.68
CA THR A 50 -0.71 -9.13 -0.49
C THR A 50 0.57 -9.90 -0.80
N GLY A 51 1.55 -9.79 0.06
CA GLY A 51 2.75 -10.60 -0.02
C GLY A 51 2.93 -11.42 1.23
N SER A 52 3.55 -12.55 1.11
CA SER A 52 3.95 -13.38 2.25
C SER A 52 5.40 -13.78 2.15
N GLY A 53 6.01 -14.05 3.28
CA GLY A 53 7.37 -14.53 3.33
C GLY A 53 7.56 -15.50 4.49
N THR A 54 8.41 -16.49 4.28
CA THR A 54 8.70 -17.51 5.29
C THR A 54 10.19 -17.67 5.50
N LEU A 55 10.57 -18.03 6.73
CA LEU A 55 11.85 -18.63 7.01
C LEU A 55 11.69 -20.14 7.00
N SER A 56 12.45 -20.83 6.15
CA SER A 56 12.46 -22.29 6.13
C SER A 56 13.05 -22.85 7.42
N THR A 57 12.46 -23.92 7.93
CA THR A 57 12.90 -24.64 9.15
C THR A 57 14.29 -25.29 9.02
N GLY A 58 14.87 -25.30 7.84
CA GLY A 58 16.16 -25.93 7.56
C GLY A 58 17.40 -25.06 7.82
N ASP A 59 17.19 -23.77 8.06
CA ASP A 59 18.29 -22.80 8.20
C ASP A 59 18.13 -21.96 9.47
N PRO A 60 18.34 -22.57 10.67
CA PRO A 60 18.23 -21.82 11.91
C PRO A 60 19.31 -20.74 11.98
N TYR A 61 18.88 -19.51 12.12
CA TYR A 61 19.78 -18.37 12.28
C TYR A 61 20.11 -18.15 13.74
N VAL A 62 21.38 -18.29 14.09
CA VAL A 62 21.89 -18.09 15.46
C VAL A 62 21.96 -16.61 15.79
N VAL A 63 21.36 -16.23 16.90
CA VAL A 63 21.37 -14.84 17.41
C VAL A 63 22.61 -14.61 18.25
N SER A 64 23.32 -13.54 17.96
CA SER A 64 24.36 -13.04 18.87
C SER A 64 23.74 -12.27 20.05
N THR A 65 24.33 -12.42 21.22
CA THR A 65 23.90 -11.70 22.43
C THR A 65 24.17 -10.22 22.38
N GLY A 66 23.26 -9.43 22.97
CA GLY A 66 23.51 -8.02 23.29
C GLY A 66 23.30 -7.03 22.15
N SER A 67 22.62 -7.42 21.08
CA SER A 67 22.20 -6.50 20.03
C SER A 67 20.94 -6.98 19.32
N PHE A 68 20.04 -6.05 18.99
CA PHE A 68 18.88 -6.34 18.17
C PHE A 68 19.27 -6.87 16.80
N GLN A 69 18.73 -8.02 16.44
CA GLN A 69 18.92 -8.66 15.15
C GLN A 69 17.63 -8.63 14.36
N PRO A 70 17.67 -8.40 13.05
CA PRO A 70 16.48 -8.44 12.22
C PRO A 70 15.93 -9.88 12.16
N LEU A 71 14.62 -10.01 12.24
CA LEU A 71 13.91 -11.22 11.90
C LEU A 71 14.02 -11.46 10.40
N ARG A 72 14.56 -12.60 10.02
CA ARG A 72 14.86 -12.92 8.63
C ARG A 72 13.70 -13.66 7.98
N ILE A 73 13.33 -13.21 6.80
CA ILE A 73 12.44 -13.88 5.88
C ILE A 73 13.23 -14.14 4.61
N ILE A 74 13.49 -15.38 4.29
CA ILE A 74 14.39 -15.76 3.19
C ILE A 74 13.61 -16.04 1.91
N SER A 75 12.50 -16.75 2.01
CA SER A 75 11.60 -16.98 0.90
C SER A 75 10.48 -15.98 0.95
N ASN A 76 10.29 -15.20 -0.09
CA ASN A 76 9.19 -14.26 -0.18
C ASN A 76 8.66 -14.18 -1.61
N ASP A 77 7.38 -13.89 -1.73
CA ASP A 77 6.63 -13.63 -2.96
C ASP A 77 6.02 -12.23 -2.95
N PHE A 78 6.65 -11.31 -2.20
CA PHE A 78 6.27 -9.92 -2.25
C PHE A 78 6.51 -9.35 -3.64
N PRO A 79 5.57 -8.59 -4.19
CA PRO A 79 5.77 -7.91 -5.45
C PRO A 79 6.96 -6.93 -5.36
N SER A 80 7.63 -6.72 -6.48
CA SER A 80 8.88 -5.96 -6.54
C SER A 80 8.74 -4.48 -6.15
N ASN A 81 7.53 -3.94 -6.11
CA ASN A 81 7.20 -2.55 -5.80
C ASN A 81 6.64 -2.35 -4.38
N ALA A 82 6.34 -3.41 -3.67
CA ALA A 82 5.86 -3.35 -2.27
C ALA A 82 6.70 -4.33 -1.44
N GLY A 83 8.04 -4.22 -1.61
CA GLY A 83 8.86 -5.32 -1.36
C GLY A 83 9.38 -5.44 0.06
N TYR A 84 9.38 -6.65 0.51
CA TYR A 84 10.27 -7.07 1.56
C TYR A 84 11.66 -7.33 0.95
N ASP A 85 12.67 -6.62 1.45
CA ASP A 85 14.06 -6.84 1.06
C ASP A 85 14.68 -7.93 1.94
N ASN A 86 14.96 -9.08 1.35
CA ASN A 86 15.56 -10.24 2.04
C ASN A 86 17.05 -10.05 2.36
N THR A 87 17.66 -8.95 1.96
CA THR A 87 19.05 -8.60 2.30
C THR A 87 19.10 -7.73 3.55
N THR A 88 18.21 -6.73 3.63
CA THR A 88 18.11 -5.82 4.77
C THR A 88 17.06 -6.27 5.78
N PHE A 89 16.21 -7.23 5.41
CA PHE A 89 15.10 -7.76 6.21
C PHE A 89 14.08 -6.71 6.63
N LYS A 90 13.76 -5.83 5.70
CA LYS A 90 12.83 -4.72 5.90
C LYS A 90 11.69 -4.78 4.89
N PHE A 91 10.50 -4.44 5.35
CA PHE A 91 9.40 -4.12 4.47
C PHE A 91 9.46 -2.62 4.16
N THR A 92 9.30 -2.26 2.89
CA THR A 92 9.25 -0.86 2.43
C THR A 92 7.91 -0.59 1.78
N SER A 93 7.23 0.47 2.21
CA SER A 93 5.98 0.88 1.58
C SER A 93 6.21 1.44 0.18
N GLY A 94 5.50 0.87 -0.80
CA GLY A 94 5.48 1.37 -2.17
C GLY A 94 4.43 2.47 -2.41
N PHE A 95 3.63 2.80 -1.40
CA PHE A 95 2.50 3.73 -1.53
C PHE A 95 2.51 4.77 -0.41
N ASP A 96 1.96 5.94 -0.72
CA ASP A 96 1.81 7.02 0.24
C ASP A 96 0.50 6.86 1.04
N ASN A 97 0.59 7.06 2.35
CA ASN A 97 -0.57 7.00 3.26
C ASN A 97 -1.40 5.70 3.13
N GLN A 98 -0.71 4.57 2.96
CA GLN A 98 -1.34 3.26 2.82
C GLN A 98 -1.41 2.55 4.17
N THR A 99 -2.60 2.07 4.54
CA THR A 99 -2.75 1.18 5.69
C THR A 99 -2.42 -0.26 5.29
N TYR A 100 -1.54 -0.87 6.06
CA TYR A 100 -1.17 -2.27 5.94
C TYR A 100 -1.69 -3.05 7.14
N ILE A 101 -2.13 -4.27 6.88
CA ILE A 101 -2.39 -5.29 7.88
C ILE A 101 -1.22 -6.26 7.81
N ILE A 102 -0.52 -6.40 8.91
CA ILE A 102 0.71 -7.17 8.99
C ILE A 102 0.51 -8.26 10.01
N ASP A 103 0.38 -9.49 9.54
CA ASP A 103 0.28 -10.66 10.37
C ASP A 103 1.65 -11.31 10.51
N THR A 104 2.07 -11.51 11.74
CA THR A 104 3.34 -12.15 12.06
C THR A 104 3.10 -13.43 12.84
N ASN A 105 3.86 -14.45 12.48
CA ASN A 105 3.99 -15.67 13.24
C ASN A 105 5.48 -16.00 13.31
N PHE A 106 6.20 -15.27 14.15
CA PHE A 106 7.62 -15.46 14.35
C PHE A 106 7.88 -16.40 15.50
N GLU A 107 8.82 -17.31 15.32
CA GLU A 107 9.23 -18.23 16.36
C GLU A 107 10.75 -18.16 16.58
N VAL A 108 11.15 -18.00 17.81
CA VAL A 108 12.54 -18.14 18.22
C VAL A 108 12.63 -19.26 19.24
N THR A 109 13.54 -20.16 19.00
CA THR A 109 13.88 -21.23 19.95
C THR A 109 15.08 -20.78 20.78
N ASN A 110 14.88 -20.71 22.08
CA ASN A 110 15.93 -20.44 23.04
C ASN A 110 16.44 -21.77 23.62
N LEU A 111 17.74 -22.01 23.48
CA LEU A 111 18.41 -23.21 24.02
C LEU A 111 18.94 -23.03 25.44
N ASN A 112 18.92 -21.78 25.94
CA ASN A 112 19.44 -21.44 27.26
C ASN A 112 18.33 -20.96 28.19
N ASN A 113 18.16 -21.66 29.29
CA ASN A 113 17.06 -21.43 30.25
C ASN A 113 17.08 -20.10 31.00
N SER A 114 18.13 -19.29 30.84
CA SER A 114 18.32 -18.02 31.57
C SER A 114 18.28 -16.81 30.67
N ALA A 115 17.87 -16.95 29.39
CA ALA A 115 17.87 -15.84 28.48
C ALA A 115 16.50 -15.15 28.45
N ASP A 116 16.50 -13.86 28.62
CA ASP A 116 15.35 -13.04 28.26
C ASP A 116 15.35 -12.81 26.76
N LEU A 117 14.18 -12.79 26.18
CA LEU A 117 13.98 -12.52 24.76
C LEU A 117 13.14 -11.26 24.63
N GLU A 118 13.61 -10.34 23.85
CA GLU A 118 12.90 -9.11 23.56
C GLU A 118 12.59 -9.03 22.06
N TRP A 119 11.35 -8.68 21.75
CA TRP A 119 10.85 -8.52 20.42
C TRP A 119 10.50 -7.06 20.19
N TYR A 120 10.83 -6.52 19.02
CA TYR A 120 10.48 -5.17 18.63
C TYR A 120 10.03 -5.10 17.19
N TRP A 121 9.09 -4.23 16.92
CA TRP A 121 8.91 -3.70 15.59
C TRP A 121 9.18 -2.19 15.61
N ARG A 122 9.65 -1.67 14.49
CA ARG A 122 9.95 -0.25 14.30
C ARG A 122 9.45 0.21 12.95
N HIS A 123 8.65 1.27 12.98
CA HIS A 123 8.28 2.04 11.80
C HIS A 123 9.22 3.23 11.69
N LYS A 124 9.88 3.38 10.55
CA LYS A 124 10.77 4.49 10.24
C LYS A 124 10.28 5.24 9.02
N ASP A 125 10.42 6.58 9.03
CA ASP A 125 10.19 7.41 7.85
C ASP A 125 11.24 7.16 6.75
N SER A 126 11.02 7.77 5.60
CA SER A 126 11.95 7.69 4.46
C SER A 126 13.35 8.29 4.76
N ALA A 127 13.50 9.10 5.80
CA ALA A 127 14.76 9.62 6.28
C ALA A 127 15.44 8.71 7.32
N GLY A 128 14.75 7.64 7.77
CA GLY A 128 15.26 6.68 8.74
C GLY A 128 14.97 7.04 10.21
N ASN A 129 14.17 8.07 10.48
CA ASN A 129 13.74 8.40 11.83
C ASN A 129 12.65 7.43 12.29
N ILE A 130 12.70 7.01 13.56
CA ILE A 130 11.67 6.16 14.14
C ILE A 130 10.44 7.03 14.39
N ILE A 131 9.33 6.67 13.73
CA ILE A 131 8.02 7.31 13.91
C ILE A 131 7.24 6.59 15.00
N ASP A 132 7.28 5.25 14.98
CA ASP A 132 6.56 4.42 15.93
C ASP A 132 7.31 3.12 16.18
N SER A 133 7.15 2.57 17.37
CA SER A 133 7.77 1.30 17.73
C SER A 133 7.06 0.70 18.95
N ASN A 134 7.01 -0.62 19.01
CA ASN A 134 6.54 -1.33 20.17
C ASN A 134 7.35 -2.59 20.39
N GLY A 135 7.50 -2.99 21.63
CA GLY A 135 8.24 -4.17 22.05
C GLY A 135 7.41 -5.09 22.94
N TYR A 136 7.79 -6.35 22.92
CA TYR A 136 7.26 -7.39 23.81
C TYR A 136 8.41 -8.20 24.38
N SER A 137 8.46 -8.31 25.70
CA SER A 137 9.48 -9.09 26.41
C SER A 137 8.79 -10.22 27.16
N PRO A 138 8.66 -11.40 26.56
CA PRO A 138 8.14 -12.56 27.29
C PRO A 138 9.18 -13.01 28.33
N TRP A 139 8.75 -13.12 29.57
CA TRP A 139 9.60 -13.71 30.61
C TRP A 139 9.74 -15.22 30.42
N LEU A 140 10.98 -15.69 30.34
CA LEU A 140 11.32 -17.09 30.11
C LEU A 140 11.95 -17.72 31.36
N GLY A 141 11.13 -17.95 32.34
CA GLY A 141 11.53 -18.81 33.44
C GLY A 141 11.18 -20.26 33.17
N GLY A 142 12.15 -21.11 32.81
CA GLY A 142 11.90 -22.54 32.61
C GLY A 142 13.10 -23.34 32.17
N ALA A 143 13.09 -24.64 32.42
CA ALA A 143 14.18 -25.56 32.09
C ALA A 143 13.97 -26.17 30.70
N GLY A 144 14.89 -25.97 29.76
CA GLY A 144 14.96 -26.67 28.47
C GLY A 144 14.80 -25.75 27.25
N PRO A 145 15.04 -26.24 26.05
CA PRO A 145 14.81 -25.51 24.86
C PRO A 145 13.32 -25.17 24.73
N LEU A 146 13.01 -23.90 24.61
CA LEU A 146 11.62 -23.40 24.50
C LEU A 146 11.44 -22.63 23.21
N ALA A 147 10.50 -23.05 22.39
CA ALA A 147 10.05 -22.28 21.23
C ALA A 147 9.06 -21.22 21.68
N ILE A 148 9.34 -19.98 21.30
CA ILE A 148 8.57 -18.82 21.71
C ILE A 148 7.98 -18.19 20.48
N PRO A 149 6.68 -18.33 20.28
CA PRO A 149 6.00 -17.67 19.18
C PRO A 149 5.73 -16.21 19.52
N TRP A 150 5.90 -15.33 18.53
CA TRP A 150 5.37 -14.01 18.52
C TRP A 150 4.35 -13.87 17.40
N VAL A 151 3.09 -14.00 17.78
CA VAL A 151 1.96 -13.86 16.87
C VAL A 151 1.29 -12.54 17.15
N THR A 152 1.27 -11.67 16.15
CA THR A 152 0.56 -10.39 16.27
C THR A 152 0.05 -9.92 14.92
N THR A 153 -1.02 -9.14 14.98
CA THR A 153 -1.54 -8.42 13.82
C THR A 153 -1.37 -6.93 14.08
N LEU A 154 -0.68 -6.25 13.19
CA LEU A 154 -0.46 -4.81 13.24
C LEU A 154 -1.27 -4.12 12.14
N TYR A 155 -1.82 -2.96 12.48
CA TYR A 155 -2.51 -2.07 11.54
C TYR A 155 -1.71 -0.77 11.50
N LEU A 156 -0.92 -0.59 10.46
CA LEU A 156 0.00 0.54 10.34
C LEU A 156 -0.26 1.31 9.06
N THR A 157 -0.32 2.64 9.18
CA THR A 157 -0.36 3.51 8.00
C THR A 157 1.05 4.00 7.72
N LEU A 158 1.55 3.64 6.54
CA LEU A 158 2.88 3.98 6.06
C LEU A 158 2.79 4.95 4.89
N ASN A 159 3.74 5.88 4.81
CA ASN A 159 3.93 6.73 3.65
C ASN A 159 4.88 6.06 2.64
N LEU A 160 5.00 6.65 1.47
CA LEU A 160 5.91 6.17 0.44
C LEU A 160 7.36 6.14 0.96
N ASN A 161 8.03 5.00 0.80
CA ASN A 161 9.38 4.71 1.28
C ASN A 161 9.55 4.63 2.80
N ASP A 162 8.48 4.65 3.58
CA ASP A 162 8.56 4.28 4.98
C ASP A 162 8.93 2.81 5.10
N THR A 163 9.67 2.47 6.15
CA THR A 163 10.13 1.10 6.38
C THR A 163 9.62 0.53 7.70
N LEU A 164 9.36 -0.77 7.69
CA LEU A 164 9.02 -1.55 8.86
C LEU A 164 10.06 -2.63 9.08
N GLU A 165 10.60 -2.66 10.29
CA GLU A 165 11.59 -3.64 10.74
C GLU A 165 11.02 -4.48 11.88
N PHE A 166 11.24 -5.78 11.85
CA PHE A 166 11.01 -6.68 12.99
C PHE A 166 12.35 -7.12 13.55
N LEU A 167 12.52 -6.94 14.84
CA LEU A 167 13.79 -7.15 15.51
C LEU A 167 13.59 -8.03 16.74
N TYR A 168 14.62 -8.75 17.10
CA TYR A 168 14.67 -9.47 18.37
C TYR A 168 16.06 -9.42 18.99
N GLU A 169 16.12 -9.52 20.29
CA GLU A 169 17.36 -9.59 21.08
C GLU A 169 17.24 -10.74 22.07
N SER A 170 18.35 -11.41 22.32
CA SER A 170 18.46 -12.39 23.39
C SER A 170 19.58 -11.97 24.33
N THR A 171 19.32 -12.02 25.64
CA THR A 171 20.31 -11.64 26.66
C THR A 171 21.35 -12.70 26.91
N ALA A 172 21.12 -13.94 26.45
CA ALA A 172 22.10 -15.03 26.51
C ALA A 172 22.20 -15.74 25.17
N GLY A 173 23.39 -16.06 24.73
CA GLY A 173 23.67 -16.80 23.50
C GLY A 173 22.95 -18.14 23.42
N ASN A 174 22.81 -18.66 22.19
CA ASN A 174 22.13 -19.90 21.82
C ASN A 174 20.62 -19.80 21.60
N SER A 175 20.14 -18.65 21.18
CA SER A 175 18.81 -18.53 20.58
C SER A 175 18.92 -18.53 19.06
N TYR A 176 17.94 -19.11 18.39
CA TYR A 176 17.87 -19.10 16.93
C TYR A 176 16.43 -18.91 16.46
N GLN A 177 16.28 -18.19 15.37
CA GLN A 177 15.00 -18.05 14.70
C GLN A 177 14.65 -19.38 14.03
N SER A 178 13.45 -19.88 14.31
CA SER A 178 12.89 -21.09 13.70
C SER A 178 11.82 -20.71 12.65
N ALA A 179 10.90 -21.62 12.35
CA ALA A 179 9.85 -21.40 11.38
C ALA A 179 9.09 -20.09 11.65
N SER A 180 9.24 -19.16 10.74
CA SER A 180 8.65 -17.82 10.87
C SER A 180 7.92 -17.45 9.60
N GLU A 181 6.81 -16.76 9.76
CA GLU A 181 5.96 -16.31 8.66
C GLU A 181 5.62 -14.83 8.84
N LEU A 182 5.64 -14.10 7.75
CA LEU A 182 5.22 -12.71 7.66
C LEU A 182 4.22 -12.58 6.51
N THR A 183 3.03 -12.11 6.80
CA THR A 183 2.05 -11.77 5.76
C THR A 183 1.76 -10.29 5.83
N VAL A 184 1.88 -9.61 4.70
CA VAL A 184 1.53 -8.20 4.57
C VAL A 184 0.39 -8.10 3.58
N SER A 185 -0.71 -7.53 4.03
CA SER A 185 -1.86 -7.22 3.19
C SER A 185 -2.21 -5.75 3.33
N THR A 186 -2.87 -5.22 2.32
CA THR A 186 -3.37 -3.86 2.43
C THR A 186 -4.72 -3.85 3.11
N GLY A 187 -4.81 -3.03 4.15
CA GLY A 187 -6.05 -2.75 4.82
C GLY A 187 -6.93 -1.77 4.02
N PHE A 188 -8.19 -1.69 4.38
CA PHE A 188 -9.06 -0.62 3.92
C PHE A 188 -8.50 0.72 4.42
N THR A 189 -7.97 1.51 3.52
CA THR A 189 -7.71 2.91 3.80
C THR A 189 -9.03 3.66 3.73
N ILE A 190 -9.31 4.50 4.72
CA ILE A 190 -10.30 5.55 4.54
C ILE A 190 -9.68 6.47 3.48
N ALA A 191 -10.22 6.40 2.27
CA ALA A 191 -9.70 7.17 1.15
C ALA A 191 -9.72 8.66 1.49
N THR A 192 -8.57 9.22 1.76
CA THR A 192 -8.40 10.67 1.67
C THR A 192 -8.51 11.08 0.20
N ASN A 193 -8.83 12.33 -0.09
CA ASN A 193 -8.91 12.81 -1.47
C ASN A 193 -7.66 12.46 -2.30
N ASN A 194 -6.49 12.45 -1.69
CA ASN A 194 -5.23 12.10 -2.37
C ASN A 194 -5.10 10.61 -2.64
N THR A 195 -5.45 9.76 -1.66
CA THR A 195 -5.42 8.30 -1.84
C THR A 195 -6.44 7.85 -2.86
N LEU A 196 -7.64 8.47 -2.84
CA LEU A 196 -8.66 8.22 -3.84
C LEU A 196 -8.15 8.59 -5.24
N LEU A 197 -7.53 9.75 -5.39
CA LEU A 197 -6.98 10.21 -6.66
C LEU A 197 -5.84 9.32 -7.18
N GLN A 198 -4.98 8.81 -6.32
CA GLN A 198 -3.89 7.92 -6.70
C GLN A 198 -4.39 6.52 -7.09
N THR A 199 -5.35 5.99 -6.34
CA THR A 199 -5.93 4.66 -6.61
C THR A 199 -6.86 4.68 -7.84
N LEU A 200 -7.48 5.82 -8.12
CA LEU A 200 -8.50 5.95 -9.16
C LEU A 200 -7.96 6.43 -10.50
N ARG A 201 -6.76 7.01 -10.53
CA ARG A 201 -6.25 7.57 -11.79
C ARG A 201 -5.81 6.51 -12.78
N GLY A 202 -5.29 5.36 -12.35
CA GLY A 202 -4.58 4.51 -13.27
C GLY A 202 -3.64 5.36 -14.15
N GLU A 203 -3.21 4.85 -15.26
CA GLU A 203 -2.41 5.59 -16.26
C GLU A 203 -3.27 6.35 -17.29
N LEU A 204 -4.61 6.41 -17.10
CA LEU A 204 -5.49 7.06 -18.06
C LEU A 204 -5.35 8.58 -17.98
N GLY A 205 -4.75 9.18 -19.01
CA GLY A 205 -4.64 10.64 -19.14
C GLY A 205 -5.99 11.32 -19.32
N GLN A 206 -6.08 12.57 -18.89
CA GLN A 206 -7.29 13.38 -19.05
C GLN A 206 -7.77 13.46 -20.50
N TRP A 207 -6.83 13.56 -21.43
CA TRP A 207 -7.12 13.57 -22.87
C TRP A 207 -7.68 12.23 -23.37
N ASP A 208 -7.14 11.12 -22.93
CA ASP A 208 -7.63 9.80 -23.35
C ASP A 208 -9.04 9.54 -22.80
N PHE A 209 -9.33 10.04 -21.61
CA PHE A 209 -10.67 10.02 -21.03
C PHE A 209 -11.66 10.82 -21.90
N LEU A 210 -11.33 12.07 -22.20
CA LEU A 210 -12.18 12.93 -23.06
C LEU A 210 -12.36 12.31 -24.45
N LYS A 211 -11.29 11.83 -25.08
CA LYS A 211 -11.33 11.15 -26.36
C LYS A 211 -12.24 9.92 -26.34
N GLY A 212 -12.20 9.16 -25.25
CA GLY A 212 -13.12 8.04 -25.04
C GLY A 212 -14.58 8.46 -25.04
N LEU A 213 -14.92 9.55 -24.33
CA LEU A 213 -16.27 10.11 -24.31
C LEU A 213 -16.71 10.65 -25.69
N LEU A 214 -15.84 11.39 -26.37
CA LEU A 214 -16.12 11.90 -27.72
C LEU A 214 -16.44 10.74 -28.68
N THR A 215 -15.66 9.66 -28.58
CA THR A 215 -15.89 8.48 -29.41
C THR A 215 -17.19 7.74 -29.04
N MET A 216 -17.45 7.58 -27.74
CA MET A 216 -18.61 6.83 -27.23
C MET A 216 -19.93 7.48 -27.66
N PHE A 217 -19.99 8.81 -27.63
CA PHE A 217 -21.20 9.57 -27.93
C PHE A 217 -21.21 10.17 -29.34
N ASN A 218 -20.25 9.79 -30.19
CA ASN A 218 -20.09 10.31 -31.54
C ASN A 218 -20.06 11.85 -31.57
N LEU A 219 -19.24 12.46 -30.71
CA LEU A 219 -19.09 13.89 -30.60
C LEU A 219 -17.91 14.39 -31.43
N VAL A 220 -18.03 15.63 -31.91
CA VAL A 220 -16.96 16.36 -32.58
C VAL A 220 -16.60 17.62 -31.79
N THR A 221 -15.34 18.00 -31.92
CA THR A 221 -14.83 19.25 -31.37
C THR A 221 -14.68 20.27 -32.48
N LEU A 222 -15.21 21.46 -32.25
CA LEU A 222 -15.12 22.61 -33.15
C LEU A 222 -14.46 23.79 -32.42
N VAL A 223 -13.73 24.58 -33.16
CA VAL A 223 -13.16 25.83 -32.63
C VAL A 223 -14.21 26.91 -32.63
N ASP A 224 -14.32 27.68 -31.55
CA ASP A 224 -15.12 28.87 -31.52
C ASP A 224 -14.38 29.99 -32.28
N GLU A 225 -14.98 30.50 -33.36
CA GLU A 225 -14.36 31.54 -34.19
C GLU A 225 -14.18 32.88 -33.42
N ASN A 226 -14.96 33.10 -32.38
CA ASN A 226 -14.90 34.32 -31.58
C ASN A 226 -13.98 34.20 -30.36
N ASN A 227 -13.70 32.97 -29.91
CA ASN A 227 -12.85 32.71 -28.77
C ASN A 227 -12.03 31.42 -29.00
N PRO A 228 -10.79 31.50 -29.45
CA PRO A 228 -9.99 30.35 -29.79
C PRO A 228 -9.65 29.43 -28.59
N ASP A 229 -9.81 29.94 -27.36
CA ASP A 229 -9.60 29.15 -26.15
C ASP A 229 -10.87 28.40 -25.71
N ASN A 230 -12.00 28.60 -26.43
CA ASN A 230 -13.25 27.90 -26.21
C ASN A 230 -13.45 26.76 -27.21
N ILE A 231 -13.75 25.58 -26.72
CA ILE A 231 -13.96 24.37 -27.53
C ILE A 231 -15.45 24.04 -27.54
N ILE A 232 -16.06 24.02 -28.73
CA ILE A 232 -17.45 23.60 -28.90
C ILE A 232 -17.47 22.08 -29.09
N ILE A 233 -18.26 21.37 -28.28
CA ILE A 233 -18.36 19.90 -28.31
C ILE A 233 -19.80 19.50 -28.57
N GLU A 234 -20.08 18.96 -29.76
CA GLU A 234 -21.46 18.65 -30.18
C GLU A 234 -21.54 17.29 -30.89
N PRO A 235 -22.72 16.64 -30.92
CA PRO A 235 -22.92 15.41 -31.69
C PRO A 235 -22.66 15.65 -33.19
N TYR A 236 -21.96 14.68 -33.79
CA TYR A 236 -21.81 14.66 -35.25
C TYR A 236 -23.13 14.26 -35.88
N THR A 237 -23.79 15.18 -36.55
CA THR A 237 -25.08 15.01 -37.27
C THR A 237 -24.87 14.95 -38.78
#